data_510eda26e0cca2f6bd7cf38f8f1d12cc
#
_entry.id   510eda26e0cca2f6bd7cf38f8f1d12cc
#
_cell.length_a   1.000
_cell.length_b   1.000
_cell.length_c   1.000
_cell.angle_alpha   90.00
_cell.angle_beta   90.00
_cell.angle_gamma   90.00
#
_symmetry.space_group_name_H-M   'P 1'
#
loop_
_entity.id
_entity.type
_entity.pdbx_description
1 polymer ?
#
loop_
_entity_poly.entity_id
_entity_poly.type
_entity_poly.pdbx_seq_one_letter_code
_entity_poly.pdbx_strand_id
1 'polypeptide(L)'
;TNRGLGQDPVAVKKLAERTGLNIILGCGWYREPYYEQYLNHWYVDQIADQMICDINEGIDGSGVKAGIIGELGAHEKWVSPIEERVLRAGARAHHSTGLTIATHGTNSPVALDQLDILKEEKVDLNRVVVGHCGSWPYPEFHDEVIKRGAWLSFDNLSDTNTYELKK
;
A
#
# COMPACT_ATOMS: atom_id res chain seq x y z
N THR A 1 -1.78 -9.06 -3.98
CA THR A 1 -2.90 -8.42 -4.67
C THR A 1 -3.94 -7.96 -3.67
N ASN A 2 -4.43 -6.75 -3.85
CA ASN A 2 -5.36 -6.11 -2.92
C ASN A 2 -6.82 -6.44 -3.24
N ARG A 3 -7.69 -6.24 -2.26
CA ARG A 3 -9.14 -6.30 -2.44
C ARG A 3 -9.59 -5.32 -3.54
N GLY A 4 -10.63 -5.68 -4.27
CA GLY A 4 -11.13 -4.93 -5.42
C GLY A 4 -10.37 -5.18 -6.74
N LEU A 5 -9.21 -5.85 -6.70
CA LEU A 5 -8.37 -6.15 -7.87
C LEU A 5 -8.38 -7.64 -8.27
N GLY A 6 -9.36 -8.41 -7.81
CA GLY A 6 -9.46 -9.84 -8.13
C GLY A 6 -8.33 -10.67 -7.51
N GLN A 7 -8.05 -10.45 -6.23
CA GLN A 7 -7.04 -11.23 -5.52
C GLN A 7 -7.37 -12.72 -5.51
N ASP A 8 -6.35 -13.56 -5.74
CA ASP A 8 -6.45 -15.01 -5.64
C ASP A 8 -5.20 -15.56 -4.91
N PRO A 9 -5.22 -15.58 -3.57
CA PRO A 9 -4.08 -16.01 -2.78
C PRO A 9 -3.72 -17.48 -3.01
N VAL A 10 -4.70 -18.33 -3.30
CA VAL A 10 -4.49 -19.76 -3.55
C VAL A 10 -3.77 -19.98 -4.89
N ALA A 11 -4.16 -19.26 -5.93
CA ALA A 11 -3.48 -19.33 -7.22
C ALA A 11 -2.04 -18.82 -7.12
N VAL A 12 -1.81 -17.72 -6.39
CA VAL A 12 -0.46 -17.17 -6.18
C VAL A 12 0.41 -18.13 -5.38
N LYS A 13 -0.12 -18.79 -4.35
CA LYS A 13 0.58 -19.84 -3.61
C LYS A 13 1.01 -20.99 -4.54
N LYS A 14 0.08 -21.50 -5.37
CA LYS A 14 0.40 -22.56 -6.35
C LYS A 14 1.47 -22.11 -7.34
N LEU A 15 1.44 -20.84 -7.76
CA LEU A 15 2.46 -20.29 -8.64
C LEU A 15 3.84 -20.28 -7.95
N ALA A 16 3.92 -19.80 -6.71
CA ALA A 16 5.15 -19.79 -5.92
C ALA A 16 5.73 -21.21 -5.76
N GLU A 17 4.89 -22.19 -5.40
CA GLU A 17 5.29 -23.60 -5.26
C GLU A 17 5.83 -24.20 -6.58
N ARG A 18 5.19 -23.87 -7.70
CA ARG A 18 5.60 -24.38 -9.02
C ARG A 18 6.86 -23.74 -9.58
N THR A 19 7.12 -22.48 -9.24
CA THR A 19 8.25 -21.72 -9.79
C THR A 19 9.45 -21.66 -8.85
N GLY A 20 9.25 -21.96 -7.57
CA GLY A 20 10.26 -21.78 -6.52
C GLY A 20 10.47 -20.31 -6.13
N LEU A 21 9.63 -19.37 -6.59
CA LEU A 21 9.72 -17.97 -6.24
C LEU A 21 9.20 -17.73 -4.83
N ASN A 22 9.90 -16.88 -4.08
CA ASN A 22 9.40 -16.34 -2.83
C ASN A 22 8.48 -15.15 -3.14
N ILE A 23 7.18 -15.28 -2.87
CA ILE A 23 6.17 -14.25 -3.13
C ILE A 23 5.61 -13.75 -1.80
N ILE A 24 5.65 -12.44 -1.57
CA ILE A 24 5.01 -11.78 -0.43
C ILE A 24 3.71 -11.16 -0.91
N LEU A 25 2.58 -11.59 -0.36
CA LEU A 25 1.26 -11.03 -0.67
C LEU A 25 0.97 -9.82 0.21
N GLY A 26 0.33 -8.82 -0.40
CA GLY A 26 -0.24 -7.68 0.33
C GLY A 26 -1.68 -7.93 0.76
N CYS A 27 -2.14 -7.15 1.74
CA CYS A 27 -3.54 -7.06 2.15
C CYS A 27 -4.01 -5.60 2.18
N GLY A 28 -5.31 -5.39 2.26
CA GLY A 28 -5.94 -4.08 2.26
C GLY A 28 -6.56 -3.72 0.92
N TRP A 29 -6.82 -2.44 0.70
CA TRP A 29 -7.55 -1.93 -0.47
C TRP A 29 -6.69 -0.96 -1.27
N TYR A 30 -6.74 -1.09 -2.60
CA TYR A 30 -5.86 -0.39 -3.52
C TYR A 30 -6.18 1.11 -3.63
N ARG A 31 -7.24 1.48 -4.33
CA ARG A 31 -7.69 2.87 -4.57
C ARG A 31 -9.20 2.93 -4.64
N GLU A 32 -9.79 4.10 -4.33
CA GLU A 32 -11.23 4.29 -4.25
C GLU A 32 -12.04 3.72 -5.44
N PRO A 33 -11.66 3.90 -6.73
CA PRO A 33 -12.44 3.36 -7.85
C PRO A 33 -12.59 1.84 -7.87
N TYR A 34 -11.75 1.13 -7.11
CA TYR A 34 -11.74 -0.33 -7.03
C TYR A 34 -12.33 -0.84 -5.71
N TYR A 35 -12.84 0.05 -4.86
CA TYR A 35 -13.38 -0.32 -3.56
C TYR A 35 -14.78 -0.92 -3.71
N GLU A 36 -15.03 -1.98 -2.98
CA GLU A 36 -16.35 -2.56 -2.86
C GLU A 36 -17.28 -1.62 -2.08
N GLN A 37 -18.55 -1.55 -2.48
CA GLN A 37 -19.51 -0.59 -1.91
C GLN A 37 -19.67 -0.67 -0.40
N TYR A 38 -19.51 -1.86 0.20
CA TYR A 38 -19.63 -2.03 1.65
C TYR A 38 -18.62 -1.21 2.43
N LEU A 39 -17.44 -0.88 1.84
CA LEU A 39 -16.41 -0.10 2.50
C LEU A 39 -16.88 1.32 2.86
N ASN A 40 -17.88 1.85 2.15
CA ASN A 40 -18.50 3.14 2.48
C ASN A 40 -19.17 3.14 3.85
N HIS A 41 -19.61 2.00 4.34
CA HIS A 41 -20.31 1.82 5.62
C HIS A 41 -19.40 1.33 6.74
N TRP A 42 -18.15 0.96 6.43
CA TRP A 42 -17.21 0.45 7.43
C TRP A 42 -16.47 1.59 8.12
N TYR A 43 -16.32 1.45 9.44
CA TYR A 43 -15.45 2.30 10.23
C TYR A 43 -13.99 1.84 10.11
N VAL A 44 -13.07 2.72 10.50
CA VAL A 44 -11.62 2.47 10.45
C VAL A 44 -11.24 1.16 11.16
N ASP A 45 -11.84 0.87 12.33
CA ASP A 45 -11.55 -0.36 13.07
C ASP A 45 -11.98 -1.63 12.32
N GLN A 46 -13.15 -1.63 11.67
CA GLN A 46 -13.62 -2.77 10.88
C GLN A 46 -12.70 -3.05 9.68
N ILE A 47 -12.20 -1.98 9.04
CA ILE A 47 -11.24 -2.09 7.94
C ILE A 47 -9.91 -2.64 8.47
N ALA A 48 -9.44 -2.17 9.63
CA ALA A 48 -8.23 -2.64 10.28
C ALA A 48 -8.34 -4.11 10.70
N ASP A 49 -9.45 -4.51 11.31
CA ASP A 49 -9.71 -5.88 11.75
C ASP A 49 -9.65 -6.87 10.58
N GLN A 50 -10.17 -6.47 9.41
CA GLN A 50 -10.07 -7.30 8.21
C GLN A 50 -8.62 -7.46 7.74
N MET A 51 -7.81 -6.40 7.75
CA MET A 51 -6.37 -6.50 7.43
C MET A 51 -5.64 -7.39 8.43
N ILE A 52 -5.93 -7.25 9.71
CA ILE A 52 -5.36 -8.07 10.79
C ILE A 52 -5.73 -9.54 10.60
N CYS A 53 -6.97 -9.83 10.24
CA CYS A 53 -7.44 -11.18 9.92
C CYS A 53 -6.68 -11.76 8.71
N ASP A 54 -6.53 -11.00 7.62
CA ASP A 54 -5.78 -11.41 6.43
C ASP A 54 -4.30 -11.76 6.75
N ILE A 55 -3.73 -11.07 7.73
CA ILE A 55 -2.33 -11.29 8.18
C ILE A 55 -2.23 -12.51 9.11
N ASN A 56 -3.14 -12.66 10.06
CA ASN A 56 -3.02 -13.66 11.11
C ASN A 56 -3.64 -15.02 10.73
N GLU A 57 -4.75 -15.00 9.99
CA GLU A 57 -5.52 -16.19 9.65
C GLU A 57 -5.43 -16.58 8.18
N GLY A 58 -5.27 -15.58 7.31
CA GLY A 58 -5.17 -15.75 5.87
C GLY A 58 -6.25 -15.01 5.10
N ILE A 59 -5.86 -14.53 3.93
CA ILE A 59 -6.69 -13.72 3.04
C ILE A 59 -7.94 -14.52 2.65
N ASP A 60 -9.12 -13.97 2.91
CA ASP A 60 -10.43 -14.55 2.60
C ASP A 60 -10.60 -16.01 3.10
N GLY A 61 -10.02 -16.34 4.26
CA GLY A 61 -10.10 -17.68 4.83
C GLY A 61 -9.31 -18.75 4.08
N SER A 62 -8.44 -18.35 3.14
CA SER A 62 -7.62 -19.28 2.34
C SER A 62 -6.49 -19.95 3.11
N GLY A 63 -6.15 -19.46 4.31
CA GLY A 63 -4.95 -19.86 5.06
C GLY A 63 -3.65 -19.30 4.48
N VAL A 64 -3.68 -18.55 3.38
CA VAL A 64 -2.53 -17.85 2.80
C VAL A 64 -2.43 -16.45 3.40
N LYS A 65 -1.44 -16.22 4.23
CA LYS A 65 -1.29 -15.01 5.03
C LYS A 65 -0.63 -13.89 4.23
N ALA A 66 -1.06 -12.66 4.47
CA ALA A 66 -0.38 -11.49 3.97
C ALA A 66 0.93 -11.22 4.74
N GLY A 67 1.96 -10.76 4.04
CA GLY A 67 3.26 -10.40 4.60
C GLY A 67 3.59 -8.91 4.55
N ILE A 68 2.71 -8.09 3.96
CA ILE A 68 2.82 -6.64 3.89
C ILE A 68 1.43 -6.01 3.88
N ILE A 69 1.28 -4.83 4.49
CA ILE A 69 0.04 -4.04 4.43
C ILE A 69 0.13 -3.14 3.20
N GLY A 70 -0.72 -3.36 2.22
CA GLY A 70 -0.75 -2.56 0.98
C GLY A 70 -0.75 -3.41 -0.30
N GLU A 71 -0.67 -2.70 -1.41
CA GLU A 71 -0.55 -1.24 -1.54
C GLU A 71 -1.81 -0.51 -1.08
N LEU A 72 -1.66 0.50 -0.21
CA LEU A 72 -2.73 1.43 0.16
C LEU A 72 -2.57 2.70 -0.68
N GLY A 73 -3.55 2.99 -1.53
CA GLY A 73 -3.38 3.99 -2.57
C GLY A 73 -4.22 5.24 -2.41
N ALA A 74 -3.83 6.24 -3.19
CA ALA A 74 -4.64 7.38 -3.52
C ALA A 74 -4.91 7.38 -5.03
N HIS A 75 -6.17 7.61 -5.43
CA HIS A 75 -6.58 7.61 -6.83
C HIS A 75 -6.21 8.90 -7.55
N GLU A 76 -6.39 9.99 -6.85
CA GLU A 76 -6.18 11.33 -7.38
C GLU A 76 -4.85 11.93 -6.87
N LYS A 77 -4.67 13.22 -7.13
CA LYS A 77 -3.55 14.01 -6.59
C LYS A 77 -3.75 14.41 -5.13
N TRP A 78 -4.77 13.92 -4.50
CA TRP A 78 -5.13 14.09 -3.09
C TRP A 78 -5.67 12.77 -2.54
N VAL A 79 -5.69 12.63 -1.24
CA VAL A 79 -6.29 11.48 -0.55
C VAL A 79 -7.77 11.74 -0.32
N SER A 80 -8.65 10.86 -0.81
CA SER A 80 -10.08 10.99 -0.58
C SER A 80 -10.48 10.57 0.85
N PRO A 81 -11.66 10.97 1.37
CA PRO A 81 -12.08 10.60 2.72
C PRO A 81 -12.16 9.09 2.98
N ILE A 82 -12.45 8.28 1.97
CA ILE A 82 -12.48 6.84 2.13
C ILE A 82 -11.07 6.24 2.06
N GLU A 83 -10.20 6.78 1.23
CA GLU A 83 -8.79 6.40 1.17
C GLU A 83 -8.06 6.76 2.47
N GLU A 84 -8.39 7.93 3.07
CA GLU A 84 -7.89 8.30 4.40
C GLU A 84 -8.29 7.26 5.46
N ARG A 85 -9.55 6.79 5.45
CA ARG A 85 -9.99 5.72 6.37
C ARG A 85 -9.19 4.42 6.17
N VAL A 86 -8.90 4.07 4.94
CA VAL A 86 -8.09 2.88 4.61
C VAL A 86 -6.64 3.05 5.09
N LEU A 87 -6.03 4.22 4.90
CA LEU A 87 -4.69 4.53 5.40
C LEU A 87 -4.63 4.47 6.93
N ARG A 88 -5.61 5.07 7.64
CA ARG A 88 -5.70 4.99 9.10
C ARG A 88 -5.91 3.56 9.60
N ALA A 89 -6.71 2.77 8.88
CA ALA A 89 -6.87 1.35 9.16
C ALA A 89 -5.56 0.56 8.97
N GLY A 90 -4.81 0.86 7.92
CA GLY A 90 -3.47 0.30 7.69
C GLY A 90 -2.50 0.61 8.82
N ALA A 91 -2.55 1.84 9.36
CA ALA A 91 -1.76 2.22 10.53
C ALA A 91 -2.12 1.37 11.77
N ARG A 92 -3.43 1.16 12.05
CA ARG A 92 -3.87 0.31 13.16
C ARG A 92 -3.47 -1.15 12.97
N ALA A 93 -3.59 -1.67 11.75
CA ALA A 93 -3.11 -3.01 11.42
C ALA A 93 -1.59 -3.14 11.60
N HIS A 94 -0.82 -2.10 11.21
CA HIS A 94 0.62 -2.03 11.45
C HIS A 94 0.94 -2.11 12.95
N HIS A 95 0.28 -1.32 13.79
CA HIS A 95 0.51 -1.35 15.23
C HIS A 95 0.19 -2.70 15.87
N SER A 96 -0.82 -3.40 15.36
CA SER A 96 -1.22 -4.72 15.86
C SER A 96 -0.28 -5.84 15.41
N THR A 97 0.28 -5.76 14.19
CA THR A 97 0.97 -6.88 13.56
C THR A 97 2.47 -6.66 13.36
N GLY A 98 2.94 -5.41 13.40
CA GLY A 98 4.32 -5.02 13.11
C GLY A 98 4.69 -5.08 11.62
N LEU A 99 3.76 -5.37 10.70
CA LEU A 99 4.08 -5.44 9.27
C LEU A 99 4.32 -4.06 8.67
N THR A 100 5.19 -4.00 7.68
CA THR A 100 5.49 -2.80 6.89
C THR A 100 4.27 -2.38 6.08
N ILE A 101 4.08 -1.06 5.92
CA ILE A 101 3.06 -0.47 5.06
C ILE A 101 3.69 -0.12 3.70
N ALA A 102 3.05 -0.51 2.61
CA ALA A 102 3.35 -0.04 1.26
C ALA A 102 2.24 0.88 0.76
N THR A 103 2.61 2.06 0.27
CA THR A 103 1.66 3.02 -0.29
C THR A 103 1.73 3.07 -1.81
N HIS A 104 0.65 3.54 -2.43
CA HIS A 104 0.56 3.77 -3.87
C HIS A 104 0.09 5.20 -4.15
N GLY A 105 0.85 5.90 -5.00
CA GLY A 105 0.49 7.19 -5.56
C GLY A 105 1.32 7.43 -6.82
N THR A 106 0.70 7.89 -7.91
CA THR A 106 1.37 8.06 -9.19
C THR A 106 1.16 9.46 -9.75
N ASN A 107 2.14 9.95 -10.51
CA ASN A 107 2.08 11.22 -11.24
C ASN A 107 1.73 12.45 -10.38
N SER A 108 2.05 12.41 -9.09
CA SER A 108 1.81 13.50 -8.14
C SER A 108 2.60 13.28 -6.85
N PRO A 109 2.77 14.31 -6.00
CA PRO A 109 3.41 14.16 -4.70
C PRO A 109 2.46 13.66 -3.60
N VAL A 110 1.31 13.04 -3.94
CA VAL A 110 0.26 12.62 -2.99
C VAL A 110 0.77 11.68 -1.88
N ALA A 111 1.89 11.01 -2.11
CA ALA A 111 2.52 10.20 -1.07
C ALA A 111 2.93 11.01 0.17
N LEU A 112 3.17 12.32 0.05
CA LEU A 112 3.45 13.17 1.20
C LEU A 112 2.22 13.31 2.11
N ASP A 113 1.01 13.44 1.53
CA ASP A 113 -0.25 13.46 2.28
C ASP A 113 -0.50 12.11 2.96
N GLN A 114 -0.20 11.00 2.27
CA GLN A 114 -0.29 9.65 2.84
C GLN A 114 0.66 9.50 4.05
N LEU A 115 1.89 9.99 3.94
CA LEU A 115 2.86 9.96 5.05
C LEU A 115 2.42 10.84 6.23
N ASP A 116 1.77 11.99 5.98
CA ASP A 116 1.24 12.84 7.03
C ASP A 116 0.12 12.13 7.82
N ILE A 117 -0.81 11.46 7.13
CA ILE A 117 -1.86 10.65 7.76
C ILE A 117 -1.26 9.52 8.61
N LEU A 118 -0.29 8.78 8.07
CA LEU A 118 0.36 7.69 8.80
C LEU A 118 1.13 8.20 10.02
N LYS A 119 1.76 9.37 9.91
CA LYS A 119 2.44 10.02 11.02
C LYS A 119 1.48 10.50 12.12
N GLU A 120 0.31 11.03 11.77
CA GLU A 120 -0.76 11.36 12.72
C GLU A 120 -1.18 10.13 13.53
N GLU A 121 -1.29 8.97 12.86
CA GLU A 121 -1.57 7.67 13.48
C GLU A 121 -0.35 7.07 14.23
N LYS A 122 0.76 7.82 14.39
CA LYS A 122 1.97 7.40 15.13
C LYS A 122 2.73 6.23 14.51
N VAL A 123 2.60 6.00 13.21
CA VAL A 123 3.44 5.02 12.51
C VAL A 123 4.89 5.52 12.46
N ASP A 124 5.84 4.65 12.77
CA ASP A 124 7.25 4.88 12.46
C ASP A 124 7.44 4.82 10.94
N LEU A 125 7.71 5.96 10.33
CA LEU A 125 7.83 6.06 8.87
C LEU A 125 8.99 5.23 8.29
N ASN A 126 9.96 4.80 9.11
CA ASN A 126 10.94 3.79 8.69
C ASN A 126 10.31 2.42 8.37
N ARG A 127 9.04 2.23 8.69
CA ARG A 127 8.24 1.04 8.36
C ARG A 127 7.28 1.28 7.21
N VAL A 128 7.51 2.34 6.42
CA VAL A 128 6.67 2.71 5.28
C VAL A 128 7.51 2.73 4.00
N VAL A 129 7.00 2.09 2.95
CA VAL A 129 7.56 2.11 1.60
C VAL A 129 6.62 2.90 0.69
N VAL A 130 7.13 3.97 0.11
CA VAL A 130 6.41 4.78 -0.89
C VAL A 130 6.61 4.16 -2.27
N GLY A 131 5.54 3.63 -2.85
CA GLY A 131 5.54 3.01 -4.18
C GLY A 131 5.60 4.02 -5.32
N HIS A 132 6.08 3.56 -6.47
CA HIS A 132 6.05 4.27 -7.76
C HIS A 132 6.72 5.65 -7.77
N CYS A 133 7.78 5.83 -6.98
CA CYS A 133 8.48 7.12 -6.90
C CYS A 133 9.04 7.60 -8.24
N GLY A 134 9.32 6.67 -9.17
CA GLY A 134 9.72 7.00 -10.53
C GLY A 134 8.65 7.71 -11.36
N SER A 135 7.36 7.59 -11.00
CA SER A 135 6.26 8.27 -11.69
C SER A 135 6.20 9.78 -11.42
N TRP A 136 6.87 10.24 -10.37
CA TRP A 136 7.03 11.66 -10.02
C TRP A 136 8.52 11.98 -9.81
N PRO A 137 9.31 12.12 -10.90
CA PRO A 137 10.77 12.12 -10.88
C PRO A 137 11.37 13.48 -10.50
N TYR A 138 10.90 14.07 -9.41
CA TYR A 138 11.40 15.33 -8.87
C TYR A 138 12.27 15.04 -7.64
N PRO A 139 13.58 15.42 -7.67
CA PRO A 139 14.48 15.19 -6.55
C PRO A 139 13.97 15.75 -5.22
N GLU A 140 13.31 16.90 -5.24
CA GLU A 140 12.76 17.55 -4.05
C GLU A 140 11.69 16.69 -3.36
N PHE A 141 10.88 15.97 -4.15
CA PHE A 141 9.90 15.01 -3.64
C PHE A 141 10.60 13.81 -2.99
N HIS A 142 11.60 13.25 -3.67
CA HIS A 142 12.35 12.10 -3.15
C HIS A 142 13.07 12.46 -1.85
N ASP A 143 13.72 13.62 -1.82
CA ASP A 143 14.40 14.14 -0.63
C ASP A 143 13.43 14.34 0.54
N GLU A 144 12.23 14.83 0.27
CA GLU A 144 11.22 15.04 1.30
C GLU A 144 10.70 13.71 1.88
N VAL A 145 10.49 12.70 1.05
CA VAL A 145 10.13 11.34 1.52
C VAL A 145 11.24 10.76 2.43
N ILE A 146 12.50 10.88 2.01
CA ILE A 146 13.66 10.41 2.78
C ILE A 146 13.79 11.17 4.12
N LYS A 147 13.65 12.49 4.11
CA LYS A 147 13.70 13.33 5.33
C LYS A 147 12.64 12.96 6.35
N ARG A 148 11.47 12.50 5.89
CA ARG A 148 10.40 11.98 6.75
C ARG A 148 10.70 10.60 7.31
N GLY A 149 11.71 9.90 6.78
CA GLY A 149 12.18 8.58 7.21
C GLY A 149 11.61 7.41 6.42
N ALA A 150 10.77 7.63 5.41
CA ALA A 150 10.19 6.58 4.59
C ALA A 150 11.14 6.09 3.49
N TRP A 151 10.86 4.90 2.96
CA TRP A 151 11.62 4.28 1.89
C TRP A 151 11.01 4.60 0.52
N LEU A 152 11.87 4.80 -0.49
CA LEU A 152 11.47 4.99 -1.87
C LEU A 152 11.48 3.65 -2.61
N SER A 153 10.41 3.35 -3.37
CA SER A 153 10.37 2.24 -4.32
C SER A 153 10.30 2.75 -5.75
N PHE A 154 11.25 2.29 -6.58
CA PHE A 154 11.33 2.59 -8.00
C PHE A 154 11.08 1.29 -8.78
N ASP A 155 9.90 1.13 -9.34
CA ASP A 155 9.42 -0.13 -9.92
C ASP A 155 9.04 -0.06 -11.41
N ASN A 156 8.76 1.12 -11.97
CA ASN A 156 8.40 1.31 -13.38
C ASN A 156 9.64 1.61 -14.25
N LEU A 157 10.71 0.86 -14.10
CA LEU A 157 12.00 1.10 -14.78
C LEU A 157 11.99 0.80 -16.28
N SER A 158 11.00 0.08 -16.78
CA SER A 158 10.85 -0.25 -18.21
C SER A 158 10.14 0.82 -19.02
N ASP A 159 9.48 1.78 -18.37
CA ASP A 159 8.82 2.89 -19.04
C ASP A 159 9.83 4.00 -19.30
N THR A 160 10.50 3.92 -20.45
CA THR A 160 11.55 4.85 -20.88
C THR A 160 11.07 6.31 -21.03
N ASN A 161 9.75 6.55 -20.98
CA ASN A 161 9.19 7.90 -21.04
C ASN A 161 9.25 8.64 -19.70
N THR A 162 9.53 7.97 -18.59
CA THR A 162 9.58 8.59 -17.25
C THR A 162 10.98 9.09 -16.87
N TYR A 163 12.04 8.69 -17.58
CA TYR A 163 13.42 9.12 -17.32
C TYR A 163 14.06 9.86 -18.50
N GLU A 164 13.43 10.89 -19.01
CA GLU A 164 14.24 11.94 -19.63
C GLU A 164 14.98 12.66 -18.50
N LEU A 165 16.18 12.18 -18.20
CA LEU A 165 17.20 12.97 -17.51
C LEU A 165 17.41 14.22 -18.33
N LYS A 166 16.71 15.30 -18.01
CA LYS A 166 17.10 16.62 -18.48
C LYS A 166 18.47 16.90 -17.88
N LYS A 167 19.49 16.77 -18.74
CA LYS A 167 20.84 17.28 -18.48
C LYS A 167 20.82 18.79 -18.27
#